data_e71efa4eed6d45c706f6691cccdef405
#
_entry.id   e71efa4eed6d45c706f6691cccdef405
#
_cell.length_a   1.000
_cell.length_b   1.000
_cell.length_c   1.000
_cell.angle_alpha   90.00
_cell.angle_beta   90.00
_cell.angle_gamma   90.00
#
_symmetry.space_group_name_H-M   'P 1'
#
loop_
_entity.id
_entity.type
_entity.pdbx_description
1 polymer ?
#
loop_
_entity_poly.entity_id
_entity_poly.type
_entity_poly.pdbx_seq_one_letter_code
_entity_poly.pdbx_strand_id
1 'polypeptide(L)'
;MPDPSLSAAIEEAYASAPAGEVIIHTLEFRHPSFTTPLRVVRDKQDITATLEASAPIDASTAVTFVAFAFDLELPDVTTGPSPELLITIDNVSREVLVYMDQAANSSDLIEVTYRPYLASDLSSPQMDPPLTMVVRDVEADIFSITARCGFGDFANKPFPRDVYDLTRFPGLLTI
;
A
#
# COMPACT_ATOMS: atom_id res chain seq x y z
N MET A 1 4.52 -12.24 -20.16
CA MET A 1 5.86 -12.35 -19.57
C MET A 1 5.63 -12.39 -18.07
N PRO A 2 6.15 -13.37 -17.31
CA PRO A 2 5.95 -13.42 -15.85
C PRO A 2 6.42 -12.12 -15.19
N ASP A 3 5.73 -11.67 -14.17
CA ASP A 3 6.12 -10.50 -13.39
C ASP A 3 7.32 -10.87 -12.49
N PRO A 4 8.49 -10.26 -12.64
CA PRO A 4 9.68 -10.63 -11.89
C PRO A 4 9.56 -10.31 -10.39
N SER A 5 8.55 -9.55 -9.97
CA SER A 5 8.30 -9.23 -8.55
C SER A 5 7.53 -10.33 -7.82
N LEU A 6 6.89 -11.26 -8.56
CA LEU A 6 6.13 -12.36 -7.97
C LEU A 6 7.00 -13.61 -7.80
N SER A 7 6.84 -14.29 -6.67
CA SER A 7 7.48 -15.58 -6.49
C SER A 7 6.85 -16.64 -7.42
N ALA A 8 7.65 -17.63 -7.84
CA ALA A 8 7.15 -18.72 -8.68
C ALA A 8 5.99 -19.49 -8.01
N ALA A 9 5.97 -19.55 -6.69
CA ALA A 9 4.91 -20.21 -5.92
C ALA A 9 3.56 -19.50 -6.06
N ILE A 10 3.54 -18.16 -6.01
CA ILE A 10 2.29 -17.42 -6.17
C ILE A 10 1.85 -17.41 -7.64
N GLU A 11 2.77 -17.38 -8.61
CA GLU A 11 2.43 -17.52 -10.03
C GLU A 11 1.75 -18.87 -10.29
N GLU A 12 2.26 -19.96 -9.70
CA GLU A 12 1.65 -21.27 -9.78
C GLU A 12 0.28 -21.32 -9.09
N ALA A 13 0.15 -20.69 -7.91
CA ALA A 13 -1.12 -20.61 -7.19
C ALA A 13 -2.20 -19.87 -8.00
N TYR A 14 -1.85 -18.79 -8.67
CA TYR A 14 -2.78 -18.08 -9.58
C TYR A 14 -3.11 -18.91 -10.84
N ALA A 15 -2.14 -19.60 -11.41
CA ALA A 15 -2.32 -20.34 -12.65
C ALA A 15 -3.11 -21.64 -12.47
N SER A 16 -2.88 -22.36 -11.36
CA SER A 16 -3.45 -23.72 -11.12
C SER A 16 -4.62 -23.69 -10.15
N ALA A 17 -4.79 -22.62 -9.34
CA ALA A 17 -5.79 -22.48 -8.28
C ALA A 17 -5.94 -23.78 -7.46
N PRO A 18 -4.86 -24.32 -6.87
CA PRO A 18 -4.90 -25.58 -6.17
C PRO A 18 -5.87 -25.48 -4.99
N ALA A 19 -6.69 -26.50 -4.80
CA ALA A 19 -7.73 -26.50 -3.76
C ALA A 19 -7.20 -26.41 -2.31
N GLY A 20 -5.89 -26.62 -2.12
CA GLY A 20 -5.22 -26.60 -0.82
C GLY A 20 -4.40 -25.33 -0.54
N GLU A 21 -4.26 -24.41 -1.49
CA GLU A 21 -3.47 -23.21 -1.30
C GLU A 21 -4.37 -21.98 -1.37
N VAL A 22 -4.26 -21.12 -0.36
CA VAL A 22 -5.03 -19.88 -0.27
C VAL A 22 -4.07 -18.70 -0.28
N ILE A 23 -4.33 -17.76 -1.17
CA ILE A 23 -3.59 -16.49 -1.19
C ILE A 23 -4.24 -15.56 -0.17
N ILE A 24 -3.43 -15.11 0.77
CA ILE A 24 -3.83 -14.19 1.83
C ILE A 24 -3.42 -12.78 1.41
N HIS A 25 -4.42 -11.90 1.32
CA HIS A 25 -4.21 -10.49 0.96
C HIS A 25 -4.05 -9.67 2.22
N THR A 26 -2.92 -8.95 2.34
CA THR A 26 -2.68 -8.04 3.46
C THR A 26 -2.41 -6.62 2.97
N LEU A 27 -2.80 -5.65 3.80
CA LEU A 27 -2.54 -4.23 3.57
C LEU A 27 -1.91 -3.63 4.83
N GLU A 28 -0.92 -2.77 4.63
CA GLU A 28 -0.33 -1.93 5.67
C GLU A 28 -0.50 -0.47 5.29
N PHE A 29 -1.18 0.29 6.15
CA PHE A 29 -1.34 1.73 5.99
C PHE A 29 -0.37 2.43 6.94
N ARG A 30 0.42 3.36 6.39
CA ARG A 30 1.40 4.15 7.12
C ARG A 30 1.16 5.63 6.91
N HIS A 31 1.32 6.38 7.99
CA HIS A 31 1.28 7.84 7.98
C HIS A 31 2.12 8.37 9.14
N PRO A 32 2.80 9.53 9.01
CA PRO A 32 3.61 10.09 10.10
C PRO A 32 2.87 10.36 11.41
N SER A 33 1.56 10.62 11.33
CA SER A 33 0.70 10.86 12.51
C SER A 33 0.22 9.56 13.17
N PHE A 34 0.41 8.40 12.56
CA PHE A 34 -0.01 7.14 13.18
C PHE A 34 0.99 6.70 14.24
N THR A 35 0.51 6.35 15.42
CA THR A 35 1.35 5.80 16.49
C THR A 35 1.93 4.45 16.08
N THR A 36 1.12 3.64 15.40
CA THR A 36 1.50 2.34 14.84
C THR A 36 0.87 2.21 13.46
N PRO A 37 1.53 1.55 12.50
CA PRO A 37 0.90 1.25 11.21
C PRO A 37 -0.38 0.44 11.39
N LEU A 38 -1.41 0.76 10.62
CA LEU A 38 -2.61 -0.06 10.55
C LEU A 38 -2.36 -1.23 9.62
N ARG A 39 -2.40 -2.45 10.14
CA ARG A 39 -2.15 -3.69 9.40
C ARG A 39 -3.40 -4.53 9.39
N VAL A 40 -3.92 -4.81 8.20
CA VAL A 40 -5.17 -5.56 8.02
C VAL A 40 -4.97 -6.73 7.08
N VAL A 41 -5.73 -7.78 7.31
CA VAL A 41 -5.77 -8.98 6.47
C VAL A 41 -7.20 -9.30 6.05
N ARG A 42 -7.36 -9.71 4.80
CA ARG A 42 -8.64 -10.19 4.27
C ARG A 42 -8.86 -11.65 4.69
N ASP A 43 -9.13 -11.85 5.96
CA ASP A 43 -9.43 -13.17 6.53
C ASP A 43 -10.46 -13.02 7.66
N LYS A 44 -10.91 -14.13 8.21
CA LYS A 44 -11.81 -14.21 9.37
C LYS A 44 -11.07 -14.16 10.70
N GLN A 45 -9.76 -14.31 10.69
CA GLN A 45 -8.90 -14.37 11.86
C GLN A 45 -7.63 -13.53 11.63
N ASP A 46 -7.12 -12.99 12.74
CA ASP A 46 -5.83 -12.32 12.74
C ASP A 46 -4.73 -13.30 12.34
N ILE A 47 -3.78 -12.82 11.57
CA ILE A 47 -2.60 -13.60 11.19
C ILE A 47 -1.32 -12.91 11.67
N THR A 48 -0.30 -13.72 11.95
CA THR A 48 1.05 -13.22 12.20
C THR A 48 1.94 -13.63 11.03
N ALA A 49 2.49 -12.64 10.33
CA ALA A 49 3.35 -12.87 9.17
C ALA A 49 4.61 -12.00 9.27
N THR A 50 5.70 -12.47 8.67
CA THR A 50 6.98 -11.76 8.69
C THR A 50 7.06 -10.81 7.50
N LEU A 51 7.50 -9.56 7.78
CA LEU A 51 7.72 -8.56 6.76
C LEU A 51 9.05 -8.79 6.02
N GLU A 52 9.13 -8.26 4.81
CA GLU A 52 10.36 -8.26 4.01
C GLU A 52 11.49 -7.46 4.68
N ALA A 53 12.72 -7.74 4.29
CA ALA A 53 13.90 -7.04 4.82
C ALA A 53 13.97 -5.56 4.40
N SER A 54 13.30 -5.19 3.32
CA SER A 54 13.21 -3.83 2.79
C SER A 54 12.09 -3.00 3.39
N ALA A 55 11.29 -3.56 4.33
CA ALA A 55 10.19 -2.85 4.97
C ALA A 55 10.70 -1.60 5.72
N PRO A 56 10.04 -0.44 5.57
CA PRO A 56 10.46 0.81 6.24
C PRO A 56 10.34 0.76 7.76
N ILE A 57 9.40 -0.03 8.27
CA ILE A 57 9.13 -0.22 9.70
C ILE A 57 9.04 -1.72 9.96
N ASP A 58 9.61 -2.19 11.06
CA ASP A 58 9.58 -3.60 11.50
C ASP A 58 10.15 -4.59 10.45
N ALA A 59 11.19 -4.19 9.71
CA ALA A 59 11.85 -5.03 8.71
C ALA A 59 12.25 -6.40 9.29
N SER A 60 11.98 -7.47 8.55
CA SER A 60 12.25 -8.86 8.94
C SER A 60 11.63 -9.27 10.30
N THR A 61 10.58 -8.59 10.73
CA THR A 61 9.90 -8.88 12.00
C THR A 61 8.53 -9.50 11.75
N ALA A 62 8.15 -10.46 12.58
CA ALA A 62 6.81 -11.01 12.59
C ALA A 62 5.84 -10.00 13.21
N VAL A 63 4.82 -9.61 12.44
CA VAL A 63 3.81 -8.63 12.85
C VAL A 63 2.41 -9.22 12.72
N THR A 64 1.48 -8.71 13.51
CA THR A 64 0.08 -9.16 13.46
C THR A 64 -0.70 -8.28 12.51
N PHE A 65 -1.42 -8.90 11.59
CA PHE A 65 -2.42 -8.28 10.73
C PHE A 65 -3.81 -8.61 11.30
N VAL A 66 -4.59 -7.58 11.55
CA VAL A 66 -5.94 -7.71 12.11
C VAL A 66 -6.92 -8.10 11.01
N ALA A 67 -7.83 -9.02 11.31
CA ALA A 67 -8.85 -9.48 10.39
C ALA A 67 -9.85 -8.37 10.08
N PHE A 68 -9.95 -8.00 8.81
CA PHE A 68 -10.89 -6.99 8.31
C PHE A 68 -11.58 -7.49 7.05
N ALA A 69 -12.88 -7.17 6.93
CA ALA A 69 -13.60 -7.36 5.68
C ALA A 69 -13.24 -6.20 4.75
N PHE A 70 -12.45 -6.46 3.73
CA PHE A 70 -12.18 -5.51 2.67
C PHE A 70 -12.17 -6.20 1.31
N ASP A 71 -12.45 -5.43 0.28
CA ASP A 71 -12.30 -5.82 -1.11
C ASP A 71 -11.15 -5.06 -1.76
N LEU A 72 -10.51 -5.68 -2.74
CA LEU A 72 -9.28 -5.19 -3.35
C LEU A 72 -9.35 -5.43 -4.85
N GLU A 73 -9.27 -4.35 -5.61
CA GLU A 73 -9.07 -4.41 -7.05
C GLU A 73 -7.64 -3.96 -7.36
N LEU A 74 -6.81 -4.94 -7.75
CA LEU A 74 -5.42 -4.67 -8.13
C LEU A 74 -5.35 -3.87 -9.42
N PRO A 75 -4.32 -3.03 -9.59
CA PRO A 75 -4.16 -2.23 -10.80
C PRO A 75 -4.00 -3.13 -12.03
N ASP A 76 -4.76 -2.82 -13.07
CA ASP A 76 -4.61 -3.46 -14.36
C ASP A 76 -3.25 -3.16 -14.99
N VAL A 77 -2.63 -4.19 -15.58
CA VAL A 77 -1.40 -4.06 -16.38
C VAL A 77 -1.78 -3.53 -17.77
N THR A 78 -2.44 -2.40 -17.83
CA THR A 78 -2.79 -1.74 -19.08
C THR A 78 -1.88 -0.56 -19.35
N THR A 79 -1.75 -0.19 -20.61
CA THR A 79 -1.04 1.01 -21.11
C THR A 79 -1.69 2.34 -20.68
N GLY A 80 -2.55 2.32 -19.65
CA GLY A 80 -3.20 3.51 -19.11
C GLY A 80 -2.21 4.39 -18.34
N PRO A 81 -2.47 5.71 -18.26
CA PRO A 81 -1.52 6.67 -17.70
C PRO A 81 -1.32 6.57 -16.19
N SER A 82 -2.15 5.87 -15.46
CA SER A 82 -2.05 5.73 -13.99
C SER A 82 -2.78 4.47 -13.52
N PRO A 83 -2.06 3.38 -13.24
CA PRO A 83 -2.68 2.23 -12.60
C PRO A 83 -3.15 2.62 -11.19
N GLU A 84 -4.39 2.27 -10.88
CA GLU A 84 -5.03 2.57 -9.59
C GLU A 84 -5.34 1.29 -8.85
N LEU A 85 -5.15 1.31 -7.54
CA LEU A 85 -5.57 0.28 -6.61
C LEU A 85 -6.83 0.80 -5.90
N LEU A 86 -7.93 0.08 -6.04
CA LEU A 86 -9.17 0.39 -5.34
C LEU A 86 -9.30 -0.53 -4.13
N ILE A 87 -9.49 0.07 -2.96
CA ILE A 87 -9.70 -0.64 -1.69
C ILE A 87 -11.04 -0.21 -1.14
N THR A 88 -11.91 -1.17 -0.86
CA THR A 88 -13.17 -0.93 -0.19
C THR A 88 -13.18 -1.68 1.13
N ILE A 89 -13.27 -0.97 2.25
CA ILE A 89 -13.24 -1.51 3.61
C ILE A 89 -14.62 -1.38 4.24
N ASP A 90 -15.13 -2.45 4.82
CA ASP A 90 -16.34 -2.41 5.63
C ASP A 90 -16.06 -1.63 6.93
N ASN A 91 -16.81 -0.54 7.14
CA ASN A 91 -16.62 0.36 8.28
C ASN A 91 -17.46 -0.03 9.51
N VAL A 92 -17.64 -1.31 9.74
CA VAL A 92 -18.51 -1.80 10.84
C VAL A 92 -17.94 -1.48 12.21
N SER A 93 -16.62 -1.54 12.39
CA SER A 93 -15.92 -1.33 13.66
C SER A 93 -15.53 0.11 13.96
N ARG A 94 -15.64 1.02 13.00
CA ARG A 94 -15.17 2.42 13.08
C ARG A 94 -13.68 2.59 13.42
N GLU A 95 -12.92 1.54 13.48
CA GLU A 95 -11.49 1.60 13.81
C GLU A 95 -10.70 2.40 12.77
N VAL A 96 -11.03 2.21 11.50
CA VAL A 96 -10.38 2.94 10.39
C VAL A 96 -10.60 4.45 10.49
N LEU A 97 -11.76 4.89 10.99
CA LEU A 97 -12.07 6.32 11.17
C LEU A 97 -11.09 7.02 12.12
N VAL A 98 -10.61 6.34 13.17
CA VAL A 98 -9.64 6.90 14.10
C VAL A 98 -8.33 7.23 13.40
N TYR A 99 -7.87 6.35 12.50
CA TYR A 99 -6.68 6.60 11.69
C TYR A 99 -6.89 7.72 10.68
N MET A 100 -8.07 7.80 10.07
CA MET A 100 -8.42 8.89 9.15
C MET A 100 -8.43 10.24 9.86
N ASP A 101 -9.01 10.32 11.06
CA ASP A 101 -9.00 11.55 11.88
C ASP A 101 -7.59 11.98 12.26
N GLN A 102 -6.69 11.03 12.55
CA GLN A 102 -5.27 11.32 12.82
C GLN A 102 -4.56 11.89 11.59
N ALA A 103 -4.88 11.40 10.40
CA ALA A 103 -4.27 11.87 9.15
C ALA A 103 -4.88 13.19 8.64
N ALA A 104 -6.16 13.47 8.96
CA ALA A 104 -6.91 14.62 8.41
C ALA A 104 -6.28 16.00 8.71
N ASN A 105 -5.48 16.09 9.76
CA ASN A 105 -4.81 17.35 10.16
C ASN A 105 -3.39 17.48 9.58
N SER A 106 -2.93 16.56 8.75
CA SER A 106 -1.62 16.57 8.12
C SER A 106 -1.75 16.78 6.61
N SER A 107 -0.72 17.37 6.01
CA SER A 107 -0.56 17.43 4.56
C SER A 107 0.16 16.21 3.98
N ASP A 108 0.63 15.32 4.83
CA ASP A 108 1.30 14.10 4.41
C ASP A 108 0.29 13.11 3.83
N LEU A 109 0.74 12.30 2.89
CA LEU A 109 -0.10 11.28 2.26
C LEU A 109 -0.02 9.96 3.03
N ILE A 110 -1.15 9.26 3.10
CA ILE A 110 -1.17 7.88 3.62
C ILE A 110 -0.55 6.97 2.56
N GLU A 111 0.49 6.23 2.97
CA GLU A 111 1.07 5.18 2.15
C GLU A 111 0.36 3.86 2.42
N VAL A 112 0.04 3.12 1.38
CA VAL A 112 -0.50 1.76 1.45
C VAL A 112 0.46 0.80 0.80
N THR A 113 0.78 -0.28 1.51
CA THR A 113 1.62 -1.37 1.00
C THR A 113 0.80 -2.65 0.99
N TYR A 114 0.67 -3.24 -0.19
CA TYR A 114 0.03 -4.54 -0.40
C TYR A 114 1.08 -5.64 -0.39
N ARG A 115 0.82 -6.69 0.41
CA ARG A 115 1.67 -7.88 0.54
C ARG A 115 0.81 -9.13 0.44
N PRO A 116 0.92 -9.91 -0.64
CA PRO A 116 0.30 -11.23 -0.69
C PRO A 116 1.17 -12.26 0.03
N TYR A 117 0.52 -13.15 0.79
CA TYR A 117 1.14 -14.33 1.39
C TYR A 117 0.45 -15.59 0.92
N LEU A 118 1.12 -16.73 1.02
CA LEU A 118 0.49 -18.04 0.91
C LEU A 118 0.09 -18.52 2.31
N ALA A 119 -1.07 -19.17 2.42
CA ALA A 119 -1.52 -19.71 3.71
C ALA A 119 -0.55 -20.75 4.28
N SER A 120 0.17 -21.45 3.40
CA SER A 120 1.23 -22.41 3.75
C SER A 120 2.53 -21.74 4.18
N ASP A 121 2.78 -20.47 3.78
CA ASP A 121 4.03 -19.77 4.07
C ASP A 121 3.79 -18.29 4.41
N LEU A 122 3.85 -17.98 5.71
CA LEU A 122 3.75 -16.64 6.26
C LEU A 122 5.13 -16.05 6.65
N SER A 123 6.20 -16.72 6.29
CA SER A 123 7.56 -16.33 6.64
C SER A 123 8.08 -15.15 5.82
N SER A 124 7.53 -14.93 4.63
CA SER A 124 7.87 -13.81 3.75
C SER A 124 6.72 -13.49 2.79
N PRO A 125 6.57 -12.21 2.38
CA PRO A 125 5.64 -11.85 1.31
C PRO A 125 6.05 -12.52 0.00
N GLN A 126 5.07 -12.88 -0.80
CA GLN A 126 5.29 -13.55 -2.08
C GLN A 126 5.50 -12.55 -3.24
N MET A 127 5.57 -11.27 -2.93
CA MET A 127 5.89 -10.18 -3.84
C MET A 127 7.07 -9.39 -3.29
N ASP A 128 8.15 -9.30 -4.06
CA ASP A 128 9.35 -8.52 -3.71
C ASP A 128 9.85 -7.73 -4.94
N PRO A 129 9.82 -6.39 -4.91
CA PRO A 129 9.31 -5.55 -3.82
C PRO A 129 7.78 -5.56 -3.69
N PRO A 130 7.24 -5.35 -2.47
CA PRO A 130 5.79 -5.20 -2.27
C PRO A 130 5.24 -3.99 -3.03
N LEU A 131 3.96 -4.07 -3.42
CA LEU A 131 3.29 -2.98 -4.10
C LEU A 131 2.99 -1.85 -3.11
N THR A 132 3.70 -0.73 -3.24
CA THR A 132 3.51 0.45 -2.41
C THR A 132 2.93 1.59 -3.23
N MET A 133 1.83 2.15 -2.76
CA MET A 133 1.09 3.26 -3.37
C MET A 133 0.75 4.32 -2.32
N VAL A 134 0.26 5.46 -2.77
CA VAL A 134 -0.25 6.52 -1.90
C VAL A 134 -1.76 6.66 -2.08
N VAL A 135 -2.46 6.88 -0.98
CA VAL A 135 -3.89 7.16 -0.99
C VAL A 135 -4.08 8.57 -1.56
N ARG A 136 -4.87 8.67 -2.64
CA ARG A 136 -5.13 9.94 -3.34
C ARG A 136 -6.49 10.51 -2.98
N ASP A 137 -7.47 9.63 -2.82
CA ASP A 137 -8.84 9.99 -2.54
C ASP A 137 -9.49 8.98 -1.61
N VAL A 138 -10.33 9.46 -0.70
CA VAL A 138 -11.04 8.63 0.25
C VAL A 138 -12.49 9.08 0.31
N GLU A 139 -13.39 8.20 -0.02
CA GLU A 139 -14.83 8.38 0.12
C GLU A 139 -15.31 7.53 1.31
N ALA A 140 -15.86 8.16 2.33
CA ALA A 140 -16.40 7.46 3.50
C ALA A 140 -17.92 7.56 3.50
N ASP A 141 -18.59 6.41 3.52
CA ASP A 141 -20.02 6.28 3.75
C ASP A 141 -20.27 5.65 5.14
N ILE A 142 -21.54 5.54 5.53
CA ILE A 142 -21.95 4.98 6.84
C ILE A 142 -21.51 3.52 6.97
N PHE A 143 -21.46 2.79 5.86
CA PHE A 143 -21.20 1.35 5.83
C PHE A 143 -19.83 0.97 5.29
N SER A 144 -19.19 1.82 4.50
CA SER A 144 -17.95 1.50 3.81
C SER A 144 -17.05 2.71 3.64
N ILE A 145 -15.76 2.45 3.53
CA ILE A 145 -14.72 3.41 3.18
C ILE A 145 -14.08 2.92 1.90
N THR A 146 -14.13 3.74 0.86
CA THR A 146 -13.47 3.45 -0.43
C THR A 146 -12.26 4.35 -0.57
N ALA A 147 -11.09 3.75 -0.74
CA ALA A 147 -9.83 4.45 -0.95
C ALA A 147 -9.31 4.18 -2.36
N ARG A 148 -8.98 5.24 -3.08
CA ARG A 148 -8.29 5.18 -4.38
C ARG A 148 -6.82 5.46 -4.18
N CYS A 149 -5.99 4.48 -4.50
CA CYS A 149 -4.56 4.55 -4.32
C CYS A 149 -3.87 4.55 -5.68
N GLY A 150 -2.82 5.35 -5.80
CA GLY A 150 -2.04 5.43 -7.03
C GLY A 150 -0.55 5.53 -6.71
N PHE A 151 0.27 5.31 -7.71
CA PHE A 151 1.70 5.58 -7.57
C PHE A 151 1.92 7.08 -7.31
N GLY A 152 2.96 7.40 -6.54
CA GLY A 152 3.32 8.80 -6.27
C GLY A 152 3.42 9.60 -7.58
N ASP A 153 3.14 10.89 -7.50
CA ASP A 153 3.12 11.78 -8.66
C ASP A 153 4.52 11.97 -9.24
N PHE A 154 4.94 11.00 -10.05
CA PHE A 154 6.21 11.07 -10.77
C PHE A 154 6.15 12.01 -11.98
N ALA A 155 4.94 12.24 -12.53
CA ALA A 155 4.75 13.04 -13.74
C ALA A 155 4.89 14.54 -13.48
N ASN A 156 4.55 15.00 -12.27
CA ASN A 156 4.62 16.41 -11.88
C ASN A 156 5.86 16.77 -11.04
N LYS A 157 6.80 15.83 -10.89
CA LYS A 157 8.08 16.17 -10.26
C LYS A 157 8.83 17.16 -11.15
N PRO A 158 9.14 18.36 -10.66
CA PRO A 158 9.88 19.34 -11.46
C PRO A 158 11.26 18.78 -11.83
N PHE A 159 11.58 18.82 -13.11
CA PHE A 159 12.91 18.53 -13.60
C PHE A 159 13.39 19.72 -14.45
N PRO A 160 14.53 20.32 -14.12
CA PRO A 160 15.45 20.03 -13.01
C PRO A 160 14.86 20.41 -11.63
N ARG A 161 15.30 19.71 -10.58
CA ARG A 161 14.90 19.96 -9.18
C ARG A 161 15.36 21.33 -8.68
N ASP A 162 16.45 21.82 -9.22
CA ASP A 162 17.02 23.11 -8.86
C ASP A 162 16.40 24.22 -9.73
N VAL A 163 15.66 25.09 -9.10
CA VAL A 163 15.15 26.31 -9.72
C VAL A 163 16.21 27.39 -9.55
N TYR A 164 16.52 28.14 -10.61
CA TYR A 164 17.37 29.30 -10.56
C TYR A 164 16.61 30.43 -9.89
N ASP A 165 16.74 30.57 -8.58
CA ASP A 165 16.19 31.68 -7.82
C ASP A 165 17.29 32.67 -7.38
N LEU A 166 16.89 33.93 -7.09
CA LEU A 166 17.79 35.00 -6.71
C LEU A 166 18.49 34.78 -5.37
N THR A 167 17.92 33.91 -4.52
CA THR A 167 18.48 33.61 -3.19
C THR A 167 19.67 32.66 -3.32
N ARG A 168 19.56 31.71 -4.24
CA ARG A 168 20.60 30.66 -4.46
C ARG A 168 21.64 31.11 -5.51
N PHE A 169 21.22 31.98 -6.43
CA PHE A 169 22.07 32.50 -7.52
C PHE A 169 21.98 34.03 -7.58
N PRO A 170 22.61 34.76 -6.63
CA PRO A 170 22.53 36.23 -6.57
C PRO A 170 23.12 36.93 -7.81
N GLY A 171 23.92 36.26 -8.61
CA GLY A 171 24.44 36.78 -9.89
C GLY A 171 23.37 37.01 -10.97
N LEU A 172 22.13 36.51 -10.80
CA LEU A 172 21.01 36.80 -11.70
C LEU A 172 20.47 38.25 -11.58
N LEU A 173 20.93 39.01 -10.55
CA LEU A 173 20.59 40.44 -10.34
C LEU A 173 21.46 41.41 -11.15
N THR A 174 22.48 40.91 -11.85
CA THR A 174 23.47 41.75 -12.56
C THR A 174 23.24 41.76 -14.09
N ILE A 175 22.01 41.95 -14.54
CA ILE A 175 21.71 42.27 -15.94
C ILE A 175 21.03 43.65 -15.99
#